data_f8a58882dbb15a80845e34984e7a50f1
#
_entry.id   f8a58882dbb15a80845e34984e7a50f1
#
_cell.length_a   1.000
_cell.length_b   1.000
_cell.length_c   1.000
_cell.angle_alpha   90.00
_cell.angle_beta   90.00
_cell.angle_gamma   90.00
#
_symmetry.space_group_name_H-M   'P 1'
#
loop_
_entity.id
_entity.type
_entity.pdbx_description
1 polymer ?
#
loop_
_entity_poly.entity_id
_entity_poly.type
_entity_poly.pdbx_seq_one_letter_code
_entity_poly.pdbx_strand_id
1 'polypeptide(L)'
;MGIFGGRKQQRHALVLKDHVIRYVSSKRADLKTIQTYGEVYLPPGLIHRGKLVDKEAVKRLLELQQPEWELKKNSPVQICVPDSQLLIRRHEVAATVPDEELKGQLYIDTGDSLVLPFEDPLFDYQKLREDEEKKELLLYISKESVMNEYVTLLDQLDLQANAADLTSACAYRLFHEQNLLDGHPFTVSVQFDVSLVNITILASGRPLFSRTWPLAYDEERWVIHEGQLEWRLDSESLREEIRTVVTEIEKVISFYQYSVLKGEVEISNMLISGDMIAMDLIVQECTDYFSQMKITSQLDFTDSYVPARYYDALGLMLRKEVR
;
A
#
# COMPACT_ATOMS: atom_id res chain seq x y z
N MET A 1 -42.38 6.76 14.22
CA MET A 1 -41.46 5.87 14.97
C MET A 1 -40.94 4.83 13.97
N GLY A 2 -39.90 5.22 13.23
CA GLY A 2 -39.29 4.41 12.15
C GLY A 2 -37.92 3.98 12.55
N ILE A 3 -37.78 2.74 13.03
CA ILE A 3 -36.47 2.12 13.35
C ILE A 3 -35.90 1.62 12.00
N PHE A 4 -35.33 2.51 11.20
CA PHE A 4 -34.39 2.12 10.16
C PHE A 4 -32.99 2.13 10.77
N GLY A 5 -32.67 1.07 11.50
CA GLY A 5 -31.30 0.70 11.76
C GLY A 5 -30.65 0.35 10.42
N GLY A 6 -29.93 1.29 9.81
CA GLY A 6 -29.13 1.02 8.61
C GLY A 6 -28.27 -0.22 8.91
N ARG A 7 -28.47 -1.30 8.16
CA ARG A 7 -27.57 -2.47 8.19
C ARG A 7 -26.17 -1.92 7.96
N LYS A 8 -25.32 -1.96 8.98
CA LYS A 8 -23.90 -1.64 8.79
C LYS A 8 -23.38 -2.62 7.73
N GLN A 9 -23.02 -2.07 6.59
CA GLN A 9 -22.61 -2.83 5.43
C GLN A 9 -21.31 -3.57 5.77
N GLN A 10 -21.23 -4.84 5.42
CA GLN A 10 -20.02 -5.64 5.55
C GLN A 10 -18.87 -4.98 4.78
N ARG A 11 -17.69 -5.02 5.31
CA ARG A 11 -16.48 -4.45 4.71
C ARG A 11 -15.70 -5.53 3.99
N HIS A 12 -15.22 -5.22 2.82
CA HIS A 12 -14.43 -6.12 1.98
C HIS A 12 -13.17 -5.39 1.54
N ALA A 13 -12.01 -5.91 1.90
CA ALA A 13 -10.71 -5.42 1.48
C ALA A 13 -10.08 -6.41 0.51
N LEU A 14 -9.64 -5.94 -0.64
CA LEU A 14 -9.00 -6.73 -1.69
C LEU A 14 -7.68 -6.06 -2.08
N VAL A 15 -6.58 -6.73 -1.86
CA VAL A 15 -5.24 -6.25 -2.21
C VAL A 15 -4.70 -7.12 -3.34
N LEU A 16 -4.41 -6.49 -4.48
CA LEU A 16 -3.84 -7.13 -5.65
C LEU A 16 -2.37 -6.70 -5.77
N LYS A 17 -1.47 -7.68 -5.74
CA LYS A 17 -0.03 -7.52 -5.97
C LYS A 17 0.40 -8.37 -7.18
N ASP A 18 1.59 -8.18 -7.67
CA ASP A 18 2.07 -8.91 -8.85
C ASP A 18 2.06 -10.44 -8.66
N HIS A 19 2.23 -10.92 -7.43
CA HIS A 19 2.39 -12.34 -7.08
C HIS A 19 1.20 -12.93 -6.30
N VAL A 20 0.25 -12.10 -5.83
CA VAL A 20 -0.84 -12.58 -4.97
C VAL A 20 -2.03 -11.64 -4.97
N ILE A 21 -3.22 -12.20 -4.79
CA ILE A 21 -4.42 -11.46 -4.43
C ILE A 21 -4.83 -11.90 -3.03
N ARG A 22 -5.06 -10.95 -2.12
CA ARG A 22 -5.52 -11.17 -0.75
C ARG A 22 -6.85 -10.50 -0.48
N TYR A 23 -7.65 -11.19 0.26
CA TYR A 23 -8.98 -10.76 0.65
C TYR A 23 -9.17 -10.86 2.16
N VAL A 24 -9.83 -9.85 2.72
CA VAL A 24 -10.31 -9.86 4.12
C VAL A 24 -11.71 -9.26 4.16
N SER A 25 -12.61 -9.91 4.90
CA SER A 25 -13.92 -9.34 5.20
C SER A 25 -14.15 -9.18 6.69
N SER A 26 -14.94 -8.16 7.04
CA SER A 26 -15.31 -7.88 8.43
C SER A 26 -16.68 -7.23 8.53
N LYS A 27 -17.36 -7.42 9.66
CA LYS A 27 -18.62 -6.72 9.97
C LYS A 27 -18.44 -5.22 10.21
N ARG A 28 -17.26 -4.81 10.67
CA ARG A 28 -16.92 -3.43 11.05
C ARG A 28 -15.44 -3.17 10.79
N ALA A 29 -15.00 -1.91 10.89
CA ALA A 29 -13.58 -1.56 10.94
C ALA A 29 -12.98 -1.92 12.32
N ASP A 30 -12.90 -3.23 12.60
CA ASP A 30 -12.44 -3.77 13.89
C ASP A 30 -11.94 -5.20 13.67
N LEU A 31 -10.71 -5.46 14.07
CA LEU A 31 -10.03 -6.77 13.93
C LEU A 31 -10.82 -7.92 14.58
N LYS A 32 -11.52 -7.64 15.67
CA LYS A 32 -12.34 -8.63 16.39
C LYS A 32 -13.59 -9.09 15.62
N THR A 33 -13.90 -8.43 14.51
CA THR A 33 -15.10 -8.71 13.72
C THR A 33 -14.81 -9.26 12.32
N ILE A 34 -13.58 -9.70 12.09
CA ILE A 34 -13.16 -10.40 10.86
C ILE A 34 -14.00 -11.66 10.69
N GLN A 35 -14.45 -11.92 9.46
CA GLN A 35 -15.30 -13.05 9.12
C GLN A 35 -14.56 -14.09 8.27
N THR A 36 -13.95 -13.60 7.19
CA THR A 36 -13.28 -14.45 6.21
C THR A 36 -12.01 -13.76 5.75
N TYR A 37 -10.98 -14.53 5.49
CA TYR A 37 -9.79 -14.10 4.77
C TYR A 37 -9.31 -15.23 3.85
N GLY A 38 -8.63 -14.86 2.79
CA GLY A 38 -8.09 -15.82 1.82
C GLY A 38 -7.12 -15.18 0.87
N GLU A 39 -6.36 -16.01 0.18
CA GLU A 39 -5.41 -15.58 -0.83
C GLU A 39 -5.34 -16.55 -2.00
N VAL A 40 -4.91 -16.03 -3.13
CA VAL A 40 -4.53 -16.83 -4.30
C VAL A 40 -3.23 -16.26 -4.88
N TYR A 41 -2.22 -17.11 -5.00
CA TYR A 41 -0.97 -16.74 -5.66
C TYR A 41 -1.14 -16.69 -7.17
N LEU A 42 -0.49 -15.72 -7.78
CA LEU A 42 -0.55 -15.45 -9.21
C LEU A 42 0.74 -15.96 -9.86
N PRO A 43 0.69 -16.73 -10.94
CA PRO A 43 1.85 -16.97 -11.76
C PRO A 43 2.52 -15.68 -12.24
N PRO A 44 3.86 -15.65 -12.40
CA PRO A 44 4.55 -14.51 -12.96
C PRO A 44 3.94 -14.05 -14.28
N GLY A 45 3.81 -12.74 -14.47
CA GLY A 45 3.34 -12.14 -15.72
C GLY A 45 1.84 -11.85 -15.81
N LEU A 46 1.00 -12.26 -14.86
CA LEU A 46 -0.42 -11.88 -14.85
C LEU A 46 -0.62 -10.42 -14.45
N ILE A 47 0.10 -9.99 -13.43
CA ILE A 47 0.24 -8.59 -13.03
C ILE A 47 1.74 -8.28 -13.07
N HIS A 48 2.12 -7.14 -13.63
CA HIS A 48 3.51 -6.71 -13.68
C HIS A 48 3.63 -5.23 -13.35
N ARG A 49 4.36 -4.94 -12.26
CA ARG A 49 4.50 -3.58 -11.70
C ARG A 49 3.13 -2.91 -11.53
N GLY A 50 2.19 -3.65 -10.96
CA GLY A 50 0.84 -3.17 -10.69
C GLY A 50 -0.04 -2.97 -11.92
N LYS A 51 0.37 -3.38 -13.12
CA LYS A 51 -0.47 -3.35 -14.32
C LYS A 51 -1.04 -4.73 -14.59
N LEU A 52 -2.33 -4.80 -14.87
CA LEU A 52 -3.00 -6.03 -15.29
C LEU A 52 -2.55 -6.39 -16.71
N VAL A 53 -1.70 -7.40 -16.85
CA VAL A 53 -1.17 -7.86 -18.15
C VAL A 53 -2.13 -8.88 -18.79
N ASP A 54 -2.53 -9.91 -18.04
CA ASP A 54 -3.57 -10.87 -18.47
C ASP A 54 -4.83 -10.69 -17.58
N LYS A 55 -5.67 -9.73 -17.97
CA LYS A 55 -6.89 -9.37 -17.25
C LYS A 55 -7.88 -10.53 -17.15
N GLU A 56 -7.99 -11.33 -18.23
CA GLU A 56 -8.91 -12.46 -18.26
C GLU A 56 -8.46 -13.61 -17.34
N ALA A 57 -7.15 -13.85 -17.23
CA ALA A 57 -6.63 -14.83 -16.28
C ALA A 57 -6.84 -14.37 -14.83
N VAL A 58 -6.53 -13.10 -14.52
CA VAL A 58 -6.78 -12.53 -13.18
C VAL A 58 -8.27 -12.59 -12.82
N LYS A 59 -9.14 -12.23 -13.76
CA LYS A 59 -10.59 -12.30 -13.58
C LYS A 59 -11.04 -13.72 -13.25
N ARG A 60 -10.64 -14.72 -14.06
CA ARG A 60 -10.99 -16.14 -13.82
C ARG A 60 -10.54 -16.62 -12.44
N LEU A 61 -9.35 -16.24 -12.00
CA LEU A 61 -8.88 -16.59 -10.66
C LEU A 61 -9.77 -15.98 -9.57
N LEU A 62 -10.16 -14.72 -9.70
CA LEU A 62 -11.07 -14.06 -8.77
C LEU A 62 -12.48 -14.68 -8.80
N GLU A 63 -13.02 -15.03 -9.96
CA GLU A 63 -14.30 -15.73 -10.10
C GLU A 63 -14.32 -17.07 -9.34
N LEU A 64 -13.21 -17.80 -9.36
CA LEU A 64 -13.06 -19.05 -8.62
C LEU A 64 -12.98 -18.82 -7.09
N GLN A 65 -12.41 -17.70 -6.65
CA GLN A 65 -12.25 -17.38 -5.23
C GLN A 65 -13.49 -16.73 -4.60
N GLN A 66 -14.33 -16.04 -5.38
CA GLN A 66 -15.51 -15.34 -4.85
C GLN A 66 -16.40 -16.22 -3.94
N PRO A 67 -16.77 -17.47 -4.30
CA PRO A 67 -17.55 -18.35 -3.44
C PRO A 67 -16.82 -18.72 -2.14
N GLU A 68 -15.53 -19.04 -2.23
CA GLU A 68 -14.70 -19.43 -1.08
C GLU A 68 -14.54 -18.27 -0.08
N TRP A 69 -14.48 -17.05 -0.59
CA TRP A 69 -14.36 -15.84 0.22
C TRP A 69 -15.72 -15.27 0.66
N GLU A 70 -16.82 -15.93 0.32
CA GLU A 70 -18.20 -15.44 0.57
C GLU A 70 -18.42 -14.01 0.02
N LEU A 71 -17.72 -13.64 -1.06
CA LEU A 71 -17.77 -12.33 -1.68
C LEU A 71 -18.94 -12.27 -2.66
N LYS A 72 -20.04 -11.64 -2.23
CA LYS A 72 -21.30 -11.59 -2.96
C LYS A 72 -21.29 -10.52 -4.04
N LYS A 73 -22.14 -10.71 -5.05
CA LYS A 73 -22.42 -9.69 -6.07
C LYS A 73 -22.88 -8.37 -5.44
N ASN A 74 -22.49 -7.27 -6.06
CA ASN A 74 -22.74 -5.90 -5.60
C ASN A 74 -22.12 -5.56 -4.22
N SER A 75 -21.19 -6.38 -3.72
CA SER A 75 -20.44 -6.02 -2.52
C SER A 75 -19.54 -4.81 -2.78
N PRO A 76 -19.55 -3.81 -1.87
CA PRO A 76 -18.59 -2.74 -1.92
C PRO A 76 -17.20 -3.24 -1.50
N VAL A 77 -16.20 -3.02 -2.34
CA VAL A 77 -14.83 -3.51 -2.13
C VAL A 77 -13.87 -2.33 -2.04
N GLN A 78 -13.04 -2.32 -1.01
CA GLN A 78 -11.90 -1.42 -0.89
C GLN A 78 -10.68 -2.07 -1.51
N ILE A 79 -9.88 -1.30 -2.24
CA ILE A 79 -8.64 -1.77 -2.88
C ILE A 79 -7.44 -0.93 -2.45
N CYS A 80 -6.23 -1.41 -2.71
CA CYS A 80 -5.03 -0.58 -2.64
C CYS A 80 -4.63 -0.11 -4.04
N VAL A 81 -4.14 1.12 -4.11
CA VAL A 81 -3.41 1.61 -5.28
C VAL A 81 -2.13 0.78 -5.40
N PRO A 82 -1.78 0.23 -6.57
CA PRO A 82 -0.53 -0.48 -6.74
C PRO A 82 0.68 0.41 -6.42
N ASP A 83 1.55 -0.03 -5.52
CA ASP A 83 2.67 0.79 -5.03
C ASP A 83 3.60 1.30 -6.13
N SER A 84 3.83 0.48 -7.15
CA SER A 84 4.65 0.84 -8.32
C SER A 84 4.00 1.88 -9.25
N GLN A 85 2.71 2.18 -9.05
CA GLN A 85 1.96 3.18 -9.82
C GLN A 85 1.68 4.44 -8.99
N LEU A 86 2.11 4.50 -7.74
CA LEU A 86 1.94 5.64 -6.85
C LEU A 86 3.10 6.63 -6.98
N LEU A 87 2.77 7.90 -7.11
CA LEU A 87 3.69 9.03 -7.00
C LEU A 87 3.19 9.98 -5.93
N ILE A 88 4.03 10.35 -4.98
CA ILE A 88 3.72 11.35 -3.96
C ILE A 88 4.55 12.60 -4.25
N ARG A 89 3.88 13.77 -4.33
CA ARG A 89 4.50 15.05 -4.63
C ARG A 89 3.93 16.17 -3.77
N ARG A 90 4.78 17.11 -3.41
CA ARG A 90 4.32 18.42 -2.91
C ARG A 90 4.15 19.36 -4.11
N HIS A 91 3.09 20.15 -4.08
CA HIS A 91 2.79 21.14 -5.10
C HIS A 91 2.20 22.39 -4.47
N GLU A 92 2.53 23.56 -5.02
CA GLU A 92 2.04 24.83 -4.55
C GLU A 92 1.05 25.40 -5.57
N VAL A 93 -0.12 25.84 -5.08
CA VAL A 93 -1.16 26.48 -5.87
C VAL A 93 -1.41 27.86 -5.28
N ALA A 94 -1.72 28.85 -6.10
CA ALA A 94 -2.00 30.22 -5.62
C ALA A 94 -3.15 30.23 -4.59
N ALA A 95 -3.02 31.02 -3.53
CA ALA A 95 -4.04 31.12 -2.46
C ALA A 95 -5.41 31.58 -2.99
N THR A 96 -5.41 32.31 -4.12
CA THR A 96 -6.62 32.79 -4.79
C THR A 96 -7.48 31.71 -5.43
N VAL A 97 -6.94 30.49 -5.65
CA VAL A 97 -7.71 29.37 -6.20
C VAL A 97 -8.64 28.83 -5.11
N PRO A 98 -9.98 28.79 -5.33
CA PRO A 98 -10.92 28.22 -4.38
C PRO A 98 -10.66 26.73 -4.10
N ASP A 99 -10.98 26.27 -2.89
CA ASP A 99 -10.73 24.86 -2.51
C ASP A 99 -11.48 23.86 -3.41
N GLU A 100 -12.67 24.19 -3.87
CA GLU A 100 -13.47 23.41 -4.83
C GLU A 100 -12.87 23.32 -6.24
N GLU A 101 -11.99 24.27 -6.61
CA GLU A 101 -11.33 24.32 -7.92
C GLU A 101 -9.92 23.70 -7.89
N LEU A 102 -9.37 23.38 -6.71
CA LEU A 102 -8.00 22.87 -6.56
C LEU A 102 -7.74 21.65 -7.46
N LYS A 103 -8.69 20.70 -7.53
CA LYS A 103 -8.54 19.53 -8.39
C LYS A 103 -8.46 19.89 -9.86
N GLY A 104 -9.28 20.83 -10.32
CA GLY A 104 -9.22 21.36 -11.70
C GLY A 104 -7.90 22.06 -11.98
N GLN A 105 -7.40 22.86 -11.03
CA GLN A 105 -6.12 23.54 -11.13
C GLN A 105 -4.94 22.56 -11.30
N LEU A 106 -4.93 21.43 -10.58
CA LEU A 106 -3.90 20.40 -10.72
C LEU A 106 -3.81 19.83 -12.15
N TYR A 107 -4.95 19.67 -12.84
CA TYR A 107 -4.94 19.24 -14.23
C TYR A 107 -4.41 20.34 -15.17
N ILE A 108 -4.67 21.62 -14.88
CA ILE A 108 -4.12 22.75 -15.64
C ILE A 108 -2.60 22.83 -15.45
N ASP A 109 -2.13 22.63 -14.22
CA ASP A 109 -0.70 22.69 -13.87
C ASP A 109 0.10 21.53 -14.46
N THR A 110 -0.58 20.43 -14.88
CA THR A 110 0.09 19.26 -15.46
C THR A 110 0.75 19.61 -16.80
N GLY A 111 2.05 19.31 -16.89
CA GLY A 111 2.86 19.60 -18.07
C GLY A 111 3.56 20.97 -18.06
N ASP A 112 3.19 21.85 -17.13
CA ASP A 112 3.84 23.15 -16.90
C ASP A 112 4.57 23.14 -15.54
N SER A 113 3.92 23.57 -14.48
CA SER A 113 4.50 23.64 -13.13
C SER A 113 4.52 22.26 -12.41
N LEU A 114 3.67 21.32 -12.81
CA LEU A 114 3.60 19.95 -12.32
C LEU A 114 4.03 18.95 -13.40
N VAL A 115 5.33 18.66 -13.46
CA VAL A 115 5.88 17.70 -14.43
C VAL A 115 5.73 16.28 -13.90
N LEU A 116 4.99 15.43 -14.62
CA LEU A 116 4.74 14.02 -14.29
C LEU A 116 5.37 13.09 -15.34
N PRO A 117 5.73 11.84 -14.97
CA PRO A 117 6.30 10.87 -15.90
C PRO A 117 5.24 10.16 -16.78
N PHE A 118 4.00 10.64 -16.81
CA PHE A 118 2.88 10.11 -17.58
C PHE A 118 1.83 11.20 -17.85
N GLU A 119 0.98 10.98 -18.84
CA GLU A 119 0.05 11.99 -19.38
C GLU A 119 -1.37 11.91 -18.80
N ASP A 120 -1.73 10.78 -18.14
CA ASP A 120 -3.07 10.49 -17.62
C ASP A 120 -3.11 10.44 -16.07
N PRO A 121 -2.88 11.58 -15.36
CA PRO A 121 -2.85 11.57 -13.91
C PRO A 121 -4.26 11.49 -13.30
N LEU A 122 -4.41 10.64 -12.28
CA LEU A 122 -5.51 10.66 -11.34
C LEU A 122 -5.00 11.23 -10.02
N PHE A 123 -5.61 12.33 -9.55
CA PHE A 123 -5.20 13.04 -8.35
C PHE A 123 -6.11 12.77 -7.17
N ASP A 124 -5.49 12.55 -6.01
CA ASP A 124 -6.03 12.83 -4.69
C ASP A 124 -5.04 13.73 -3.94
N TYR A 125 -5.50 14.56 -3.00
CA TYR A 125 -4.62 15.51 -2.34
C TYR A 125 -5.04 15.80 -0.89
N GLN A 126 -4.06 16.27 -0.12
CA GLN A 126 -4.27 16.87 1.20
C GLN A 126 -3.65 18.25 1.24
N LYS A 127 -4.38 19.25 1.75
CA LYS A 127 -3.83 20.58 2.03
C LYS A 127 -2.94 20.50 3.27
N LEU A 128 -1.65 20.86 3.13
CA LEU A 128 -0.68 20.83 4.22
C LEU A 128 -0.69 22.14 4.99
N ARG A 129 -0.65 23.27 4.26
CA ARG A 129 -0.68 24.60 4.81
C ARG A 129 -1.22 25.60 3.77
N GLU A 130 -1.60 26.75 4.26
CA GLU A 130 -2.06 27.88 3.45
C GLU A 130 -1.56 29.18 4.09
N ASP A 131 -1.09 30.11 3.28
CA ASP A 131 -0.73 31.47 3.64
C ASP A 131 -1.41 32.46 2.67
N GLU A 132 -1.04 33.76 2.74
CA GLU A 132 -1.65 34.79 1.91
C GLU A 132 -1.35 34.65 0.41
N GLU A 133 -0.27 33.95 0.03
CA GLU A 133 0.19 33.85 -1.34
C GLU A 133 -0.15 32.47 -1.95
N LYS A 134 -0.05 31.40 -1.15
CA LYS A 134 -0.11 30.03 -1.67
C LYS A 134 -0.72 29.00 -0.72
N LYS A 135 -1.22 27.93 -1.31
CA LYS A 135 -1.63 26.69 -0.67
C LYS A 135 -0.62 25.61 -1.02
N GLU A 136 -0.04 24.96 -0.02
CA GLU A 136 0.82 23.79 -0.23
C GLU A 136 -0.03 22.52 -0.14
N LEU A 137 0.00 21.73 -1.21
CA LEU A 137 -0.72 20.46 -1.33
C LEU A 137 0.26 19.29 -1.32
N LEU A 138 -0.14 18.21 -0.68
CA LEU A 138 0.48 16.90 -0.82
C LEU A 138 -0.39 16.08 -1.76
N LEU A 139 0.16 15.74 -2.91
CA LEU A 139 -0.54 15.03 -3.98
C LEU A 139 -0.22 13.55 -3.91
N TYR A 140 -1.26 12.72 -4.06
CA TYR A 140 -1.18 11.29 -4.32
C TYR A 140 -1.64 11.08 -5.76
N ILE A 141 -0.73 10.59 -6.60
CA ILE A 141 -0.94 10.57 -8.04
C ILE A 141 -0.75 9.16 -8.54
N SER A 142 -1.69 8.66 -9.32
CA SER A 142 -1.60 7.41 -10.05
C SER A 142 -1.99 7.61 -11.50
N LYS A 143 -1.76 6.61 -12.36
CA LYS A 143 -2.29 6.62 -13.71
C LYS A 143 -3.78 6.32 -13.69
N GLU A 144 -4.60 7.19 -14.29
CA GLU A 144 -6.04 6.98 -14.41
C GLU A 144 -6.36 5.70 -15.20
N SER A 145 -5.64 5.46 -16.29
CA SER A 145 -5.80 4.25 -17.11
C SER A 145 -5.59 2.96 -16.29
N VAL A 146 -4.58 2.92 -15.42
CA VAL A 146 -4.33 1.75 -14.55
C VAL A 146 -5.46 1.59 -13.54
N MET A 147 -5.87 2.66 -12.85
CA MET A 147 -6.93 2.56 -11.86
C MET A 147 -8.28 2.15 -12.47
N ASN A 148 -8.58 2.66 -13.69
CA ASN A 148 -9.77 2.27 -14.44
C ASN A 148 -9.77 0.78 -14.84
N GLU A 149 -8.60 0.18 -15.10
CA GLU A 149 -8.49 -1.26 -15.35
C GLU A 149 -8.89 -2.07 -14.10
N TYR A 150 -8.47 -1.65 -12.90
CA TYR A 150 -8.87 -2.30 -11.64
C TYR A 150 -10.38 -2.15 -11.36
N VAL A 151 -10.92 -0.95 -11.58
CA VAL A 151 -12.37 -0.72 -11.45
C VAL A 151 -13.14 -1.58 -12.44
N THR A 152 -12.72 -1.63 -13.71
CA THR A 152 -13.34 -2.44 -14.74
C THR A 152 -13.31 -3.94 -14.40
N LEU A 153 -12.18 -4.43 -13.86
CA LEU A 153 -12.06 -5.81 -13.39
C LEU A 153 -13.10 -6.12 -12.30
N LEU A 154 -13.26 -5.22 -11.33
CA LEU A 154 -14.25 -5.39 -10.25
C LEU A 154 -15.67 -5.33 -10.78
N ASP A 155 -15.99 -4.40 -11.68
CA ASP A 155 -17.32 -4.30 -12.32
C ASP A 155 -17.67 -5.58 -13.09
N GLN A 156 -16.72 -6.17 -13.81
CA GLN A 156 -16.91 -7.45 -14.52
C GLN A 156 -17.14 -8.65 -13.59
N LEU A 157 -16.77 -8.52 -12.31
CA LEU A 157 -17.03 -9.49 -11.24
C LEU A 157 -18.30 -9.19 -10.45
N ASP A 158 -19.12 -8.25 -10.91
CA ASP A 158 -20.27 -7.71 -10.20
C ASP A 158 -19.88 -7.15 -8.79
N LEU A 159 -18.71 -6.51 -8.65
CA LEU A 159 -18.23 -5.89 -7.42
C LEU A 159 -18.15 -4.37 -7.59
N GLN A 160 -18.29 -3.62 -6.50
CA GLN A 160 -18.26 -2.16 -6.53
C GLN A 160 -17.01 -1.62 -5.85
N ALA A 161 -16.08 -1.07 -6.62
CA ALA A 161 -14.94 -0.34 -6.05
C ALA A 161 -15.45 0.91 -5.31
N ASN A 162 -15.36 0.94 -3.99
CA ASN A 162 -15.90 2.05 -3.19
C ASN A 162 -14.83 2.92 -2.53
N ALA A 163 -13.59 2.46 -2.46
CA ALA A 163 -12.46 3.24 -1.98
C ALA A 163 -11.14 2.64 -2.45
N ALA A 164 -10.13 3.50 -2.61
CA ALA A 164 -8.73 3.12 -2.75
C ALA A 164 -7.92 3.69 -1.58
N ASP A 165 -6.84 3.01 -1.18
CA ASP A 165 -5.93 3.45 -0.12
C ASP A 165 -4.49 3.03 -0.48
N LEU A 166 -3.51 3.46 0.31
CA LEU A 166 -2.11 3.14 0.13
C LEU A 166 -1.69 2.01 1.07
N THR A 167 -0.95 1.03 0.58
CA THR A 167 -0.50 -0.12 1.39
C THR A 167 0.29 0.30 2.61
N SER A 168 1.18 1.29 2.48
CA SER A 168 1.96 1.87 3.58
C SER A 168 1.08 2.55 4.64
N ALA A 169 0.02 3.26 4.24
CA ALA A 169 -0.93 3.85 5.16
C ALA A 169 -1.78 2.78 5.86
N CYS A 170 -2.12 1.71 5.15
CA CYS A 170 -2.82 0.55 5.70
C CYS A 170 -1.96 -0.16 6.76
N ALA A 171 -0.70 -0.47 6.45
CA ALA A 171 0.22 -1.07 7.41
C ALA A 171 0.40 -0.18 8.65
N TYR A 172 0.71 1.11 8.46
CA TYR A 172 0.84 2.06 9.57
C TYR A 172 -0.43 2.09 10.45
N ARG A 173 -1.61 2.16 9.85
CA ARG A 173 -2.90 2.19 10.58
C ARG A 173 -3.09 0.96 11.44
N LEU A 174 -2.76 -0.22 10.91
CA LEU A 174 -2.88 -1.47 11.64
C LEU A 174 -1.98 -1.47 12.89
N PHE A 175 -0.70 -1.13 12.75
CA PHE A 175 0.25 -1.10 13.85
C PHE A 175 -0.09 0.00 14.86
N HIS A 176 -0.57 1.15 14.40
CA HIS A 176 -1.01 2.25 15.27
C HIS A 176 -2.25 1.87 16.10
N GLU A 177 -3.26 1.24 15.50
CA GLU A 177 -4.46 0.76 16.23
C GLU A 177 -4.12 -0.33 17.27
N GLN A 178 -2.99 -1.00 17.12
CA GLN A 178 -2.49 -1.99 18.10
C GLN A 178 -1.50 -1.37 19.12
N ASN A 179 -1.30 -0.06 19.11
CA ASN A 179 -0.36 0.66 19.99
C ASN A 179 1.09 0.15 19.89
N LEU A 180 1.50 -0.35 18.72
CA LEU A 180 2.86 -0.80 18.48
C LEU A 180 3.78 0.31 17.98
N LEU A 181 3.23 1.46 17.58
CA LEU A 181 3.97 2.62 17.14
C LEU A 181 4.00 3.70 18.23
N ASP A 182 5.18 4.18 18.54
CA ASP A 182 5.35 5.35 19.39
C ASP A 182 4.93 6.62 18.65
N GLY A 183 4.56 7.66 19.39
CA GLY A 183 4.14 8.95 18.85
C GLY A 183 5.26 9.78 18.20
N HIS A 184 6.26 9.14 17.59
CA HIS A 184 7.32 9.84 16.84
C HIS A 184 6.74 10.53 15.60
N PRO A 185 7.22 11.72 15.26
CA PRO A 185 6.67 12.50 14.15
C PRO A 185 6.88 11.82 12.81
N PHE A 186 8.03 11.12 12.61
CA PHE A 186 8.38 10.45 11.37
C PHE A 186 8.62 8.96 11.57
N THR A 187 8.12 8.17 10.62
CA THR A 187 8.36 6.72 10.53
C THR A 187 8.70 6.37 9.09
N VAL A 188 9.76 5.60 8.87
CA VAL A 188 9.94 4.92 7.59
C VAL A 188 9.21 3.58 7.63
N SER A 189 8.25 3.37 6.72
CA SER A 189 7.60 2.08 6.52
C SER A 189 8.27 1.36 5.37
N VAL A 190 8.74 0.15 5.62
CA VAL A 190 9.37 -0.71 4.62
C VAL A 190 8.53 -1.97 4.50
N GLN A 191 7.88 -2.14 3.35
CA GLN A 191 7.11 -3.33 3.03
C GLN A 191 7.92 -4.20 2.07
N PHE A 192 8.42 -5.32 2.58
CA PHE A 192 9.13 -6.33 1.80
C PHE A 192 8.14 -7.32 1.23
N ASP A 193 7.71 -7.09 0.00
CA ASP A 193 6.88 -8.02 -0.75
C ASP A 193 7.74 -8.86 -1.70
N VAL A 194 7.18 -9.96 -2.18
CA VAL A 194 7.87 -10.90 -3.08
C VAL A 194 8.34 -10.25 -4.37
N SER A 195 7.58 -9.30 -4.92
CA SER A 195 7.86 -8.68 -6.22
C SER A 195 8.42 -7.28 -6.15
N LEU A 196 8.35 -6.64 -4.98
CA LEU A 196 8.88 -5.30 -4.77
C LEU A 196 9.08 -4.99 -3.27
N VAL A 197 9.93 -4.02 -2.99
CA VAL A 197 9.98 -3.37 -1.67
C VAL A 197 9.46 -1.95 -1.80
N ASN A 198 8.46 -1.61 -0.97
CA ASN A 198 7.91 -0.26 -0.89
C ASN A 198 8.48 0.45 0.34
N ILE A 199 9.18 1.57 0.11
CA ILE A 199 9.83 2.39 1.14
C ILE A 199 9.07 3.72 1.21
N THR A 200 8.34 3.95 2.29
CA THR A 200 7.50 5.13 2.47
C THR A 200 7.88 5.89 3.74
N ILE A 201 8.11 7.19 3.61
CA ILE A 201 8.28 8.09 4.76
C ILE A 201 6.90 8.63 5.14
N LEU A 202 6.51 8.41 6.40
CA LEU A 202 5.24 8.88 6.94
C LEU A 202 5.48 9.92 8.05
N ALA A 203 4.62 10.93 8.12
CA ALA A 203 4.52 11.82 9.29
C ALA A 203 3.15 11.62 9.93
N SER A 204 3.13 11.12 11.17
CA SER A 204 1.88 10.84 11.91
C SER A 204 0.86 10.04 11.09
N GLY A 205 1.33 9.02 10.38
CA GLY A 205 0.51 8.16 9.52
C GLY A 205 0.19 8.72 8.12
N ARG A 206 0.66 9.92 7.79
CA ARG A 206 0.49 10.52 6.46
C ARG A 206 1.70 10.19 5.59
N PRO A 207 1.55 9.45 4.49
CA PRO A 207 2.63 9.21 3.54
C PRO A 207 3.08 10.51 2.87
N LEU A 208 4.37 10.87 3.01
CA LEU A 208 4.94 12.11 2.47
C LEU A 208 5.84 11.87 1.26
N PHE A 209 6.42 10.69 1.18
CA PHE A 209 7.32 10.27 0.13
C PHE A 209 7.25 8.76 0.00
N SER A 210 7.28 8.23 -1.21
CA SER A 210 7.34 6.79 -1.47
C SER A 210 8.31 6.49 -2.59
N ARG A 211 9.04 5.39 -2.45
CA ARG A 211 9.88 4.81 -3.48
C ARG A 211 9.76 3.30 -3.46
N THR A 212 9.58 2.71 -4.63
CA THR A 212 9.58 1.26 -4.79
C THR A 212 10.91 0.77 -5.34
N TRP A 213 11.37 -0.38 -4.82
CA TRP A 213 12.50 -1.13 -5.33
C TRP A 213 11.97 -2.45 -5.89
N PRO A 214 12.08 -2.69 -7.21
CA PRO A 214 11.55 -3.92 -7.80
C PRO A 214 12.44 -5.11 -7.43
N LEU A 215 11.80 -6.22 -7.08
CA LEU A 215 12.41 -7.54 -6.94
C LEU A 215 11.97 -8.40 -8.13
N ALA A 216 12.81 -9.35 -8.49
CA ALA A 216 12.47 -10.20 -9.62
C ALA A 216 11.45 -11.28 -9.20
N TYR A 217 10.28 -11.22 -9.80
CA TYR A 217 9.25 -12.22 -9.67
C TYR A 217 9.11 -12.95 -11.00
N ASP A 218 9.83 -14.06 -11.13
CA ASP A 218 9.94 -14.88 -12.34
C ASP A 218 9.99 -16.38 -11.99
N GLU A 219 9.84 -17.24 -12.99
CA GLU A 219 9.82 -18.69 -12.82
C GLU A 219 11.20 -19.29 -12.47
N GLU A 220 12.29 -18.55 -12.64
CA GLU A 220 13.63 -19.00 -12.24
C GLU A 220 13.79 -18.97 -10.73
N ARG A 221 13.17 -17.96 -10.07
CA ARG A 221 13.27 -17.71 -8.64
C ARG A 221 12.11 -18.27 -7.85
N TRP A 222 10.92 -18.33 -8.44
CA TRP A 222 9.69 -18.62 -7.73
C TRP A 222 8.87 -19.72 -8.41
N VAL A 223 8.22 -20.54 -7.61
CA VAL A 223 7.27 -21.56 -8.08
C VAL A 223 6.05 -21.58 -7.17
N ILE A 224 4.88 -21.79 -7.75
CA ILE A 224 3.66 -22.09 -7.02
C ILE A 224 3.49 -23.60 -7.01
N HIS A 225 3.64 -24.21 -5.83
CA HIS A 225 3.48 -25.63 -5.62
C HIS A 225 2.39 -25.88 -4.54
N GLU A 226 1.39 -26.71 -4.88
CA GLU A 226 0.24 -26.98 -3.99
C GLU A 226 -0.44 -25.71 -3.44
N GLY A 227 -0.52 -24.63 -4.24
CA GLY A 227 -1.11 -23.36 -3.85
C GLY A 227 -0.26 -22.53 -2.88
N GLN A 228 1.01 -22.89 -2.67
CA GLN A 228 1.99 -22.11 -1.88
C GLN A 228 3.09 -21.58 -2.78
N LEU A 229 3.61 -20.42 -2.44
CA LEU A 229 4.74 -19.79 -3.15
C LEU A 229 6.05 -20.20 -2.48
N GLU A 230 6.98 -20.73 -3.29
CA GLU A 230 8.27 -21.24 -2.84
C GLU A 230 9.42 -20.58 -3.60
N TRP A 231 10.49 -20.26 -2.85
CA TRP A 231 11.77 -19.78 -3.38
C TRP A 231 12.63 -20.93 -3.87
N ARG A 232 13.17 -20.81 -5.08
CA ARG A 232 13.92 -21.91 -5.77
C ARG A 232 15.43 -21.82 -5.67
N LEU A 233 15.96 -20.63 -5.38
CA LEU A 233 17.40 -20.44 -5.29
C LEU A 233 17.91 -20.73 -3.85
N ASP A 234 19.22 -20.67 -3.67
CA ASP A 234 19.82 -20.85 -2.36
C ASP A 234 19.58 -19.65 -1.41
N SER A 235 19.82 -19.87 -0.13
CA SER A 235 19.60 -18.85 0.92
C SER A 235 20.59 -17.68 0.87
N GLU A 236 21.78 -17.88 0.29
CA GLU A 236 22.77 -16.80 0.19
C GLU A 236 22.36 -15.79 -0.87
N SER A 237 21.84 -16.25 -2.01
CA SER A 237 21.25 -15.37 -3.04
C SER A 237 20.13 -14.48 -2.48
N LEU A 238 19.26 -15.03 -1.63
CA LEU A 238 18.23 -14.25 -0.95
C LEU A 238 18.83 -13.22 0.02
N ARG A 239 19.85 -13.61 0.78
CA ARG A 239 20.54 -12.71 1.71
C ARG A 239 21.23 -11.55 0.99
N GLU A 240 21.88 -11.79 -0.15
CA GLU A 240 22.49 -10.74 -0.97
C GLU A 240 21.46 -9.76 -1.52
N GLU A 241 20.31 -10.26 -1.96
CA GLU A 241 19.19 -9.41 -2.41
C GLU A 241 18.67 -8.53 -1.28
N ILE A 242 18.45 -9.08 -0.09
CA ILE A 242 18.05 -8.33 1.12
C ILE A 242 19.06 -7.24 1.46
N ARG A 243 20.36 -7.54 1.50
CA ARG A 243 21.43 -6.55 1.80
C ARG A 243 21.46 -5.42 0.77
N THR A 244 21.24 -5.73 -0.48
CA THR A 244 21.13 -4.72 -1.53
C THR A 244 19.97 -3.76 -1.24
N VAL A 245 18.81 -4.29 -0.88
CA VAL A 245 17.63 -3.50 -0.53
C VAL A 245 17.87 -2.65 0.74
N VAL A 246 18.52 -3.20 1.76
CA VAL A 246 18.88 -2.45 2.99
C VAL A 246 19.71 -1.20 2.66
N THR A 247 20.65 -1.30 1.72
CA THR A 247 21.41 -0.14 1.23
C THR A 247 20.51 0.89 0.50
N GLU A 248 19.51 0.45 -0.24
CA GLU A 248 18.56 1.37 -0.91
C GLU A 248 17.62 2.05 0.09
N ILE A 249 17.22 1.36 1.16
CA ILE A 249 16.47 1.96 2.28
C ILE A 249 17.27 3.10 2.92
N GLU A 250 18.54 2.88 3.19
CA GLU A 250 19.44 3.90 3.76
C GLU A 250 19.51 5.14 2.86
N LYS A 251 19.66 4.96 1.54
CA LYS A 251 19.68 6.08 0.58
C LYS A 251 18.37 6.89 0.60
N VAL A 252 17.22 6.23 0.73
CA VAL A 252 15.92 6.91 0.82
C VAL A 252 15.80 7.72 2.11
N ILE A 253 16.19 7.12 3.25
CA ILE A 253 16.19 7.80 4.55
C ILE A 253 17.09 9.02 4.51
N SER A 254 18.35 8.84 4.08
CA SER A 254 19.36 9.91 3.99
C SER A 254 18.91 11.02 3.04
N PHE A 255 18.38 10.66 1.86
CA PHE A 255 17.85 11.65 0.93
C PHE A 255 16.74 12.49 1.58
N TYR A 256 15.76 11.84 2.19
CA TYR A 256 14.63 12.55 2.77
C TYR A 256 15.06 13.41 3.96
N GLN A 257 15.87 12.86 4.87
CA GLN A 257 16.35 13.57 6.06
C GLN A 257 17.18 14.80 5.71
N TYR A 258 18.14 14.69 4.80
CA TYR A 258 19.06 15.78 4.50
C TYR A 258 18.58 16.71 3.39
N SER A 259 17.92 16.20 2.35
CA SER A 259 17.46 17.01 1.23
C SER A 259 16.08 17.64 1.44
N VAL A 260 15.17 16.94 2.11
CA VAL A 260 13.81 17.42 2.32
C VAL A 260 13.65 18.07 3.70
N LEU A 261 14.10 17.40 4.77
CA LEU A 261 14.01 17.89 6.14
C LEU A 261 15.23 18.74 6.53
N LYS A 262 16.21 18.92 5.64
CA LYS A 262 17.44 19.75 5.83
C LYS A 262 18.24 19.39 7.08
N GLY A 263 18.11 18.16 7.57
CA GLY A 263 18.75 17.68 8.79
C GLY A 263 18.15 18.23 10.09
N GLU A 264 17.02 18.93 10.04
CA GLU A 264 16.36 19.51 11.20
C GLU A 264 15.67 18.45 12.09
N VAL A 265 15.29 17.32 11.48
CA VAL A 265 14.58 16.23 12.16
C VAL A 265 15.21 14.90 11.78
N GLU A 266 15.49 14.08 12.77
CA GLU A 266 15.98 12.71 12.57
C GLU A 266 14.82 11.74 12.40
N ILE A 267 14.95 10.83 11.42
CA ILE A 267 14.02 9.70 11.24
C ILE A 267 14.59 8.52 12.01
N SER A 268 14.02 8.23 13.18
CA SER A 268 14.54 7.23 14.12
C SER A 268 13.65 5.99 14.26
N ASN A 269 12.50 5.94 13.57
CA ASN A 269 11.60 4.80 13.61
C ASN A 269 11.44 4.13 12.25
N MET A 270 11.50 2.80 12.26
CA MET A 270 11.24 1.96 11.10
C MET A 270 10.14 0.95 11.42
N LEU A 271 9.17 0.85 10.51
CA LEU A 271 8.14 -0.18 10.50
C LEU A 271 8.43 -1.17 9.38
N ILE A 272 8.63 -2.45 9.70
CA ILE A 272 8.88 -3.52 8.73
C ILE A 272 7.66 -4.43 8.63
N SER A 273 7.13 -4.60 7.42
CA SER A 273 6.03 -5.50 7.10
C SER A 273 6.22 -6.09 5.69
N GLY A 274 5.31 -6.94 5.27
CA GLY A 274 5.30 -7.52 3.92
C GLY A 274 5.05 -9.01 3.93
N ASP A 275 5.27 -9.64 2.80
CA ASP A 275 4.97 -11.06 2.59
C ASP A 275 6.15 -11.88 2.04
N MET A 276 7.35 -11.32 2.05
CA MET A 276 8.59 -12.06 1.72
C MET A 276 8.76 -13.26 2.67
N ILE A 277 9.23 -14.37 2.16
CA ILE A 277 9.33 -15.65 2.89
C ILE A 277 10.35 -15.63 4.05
N ALA A 278 11.30 -14.71 4.05
CA ALA A 278 12.40 -14.64 5.03
C ALA A 278 12.30 -13.38 5.92
N MET A 279 11.10 -13.08 6.46
CA MET A 279 10.89 -11.86 7.26
C MET A 279 11.80 -11.79 8.49
N ASP A 280 12.10 -12.92 9.15
CA ASP A 280 13.03 -12.95 10.30
C ASP A 280 14.43 -12.46 9.89
N LEU A 281 14.93 -12.93 8.76
CA LEU A 281 16.22 -12.51 8.21
C LEU A 281 16.20 -11.02 7.83
N ILE A 282 15.13 -10.55 7.19
CA ILE A 282 14.97 -9.14 6.83
C ILE A 282 15.00 -8.25 8.06
N VAL A 283 14.24 -8.59 9.10
CA VAL A 283 14.23 -7.84 10.35
C VAL A 283 15.61 -7.85 11.00
N GLN A 284 16.32 -8.98 10.99
CA GLN A 284 17.67 -9.09 11.53
C GLN A 284 18.66 -8.18 10.75
N GLU A 285 18.73 -8.30 9.41
CA GLU A 285 19.64 -7.50 8.58
C GLU A 285 19.35 -5.99 8.72
N CYS A 286 18.07 -5.60 8.81
CA CYS A 286 17.70 -4.21 9.08
C CYS A 286 18.11 -3.76 10.49
N THR A 287 17.93 -4.60 11.51
CA THR A 287 18.29 -4.27 12.90
C THR A 287 19.80 -4.09 13.04
N ASP A 288 20.57 -4.97 12.41
CA ASP A 288 22.04 -4.91 12.45
C ASP A 288 22.57 -3.65 11.73
N TYR A 289 21.95 -3.31 10.59
CA TYR A 289 22.37 -2.16 9.78
C TYR A 289 21.92 -0.81 10.37
N PHE A 290 20.66 -0.71 10.81
CA PHE A 290 20.06 0.51 11.36
C PHE A 290 20.06 0.50 12.90
N SER A 291 21.19 0.23 13.51
CA SER A 291 21.33 0.03 14.96
C SER A 291 20.88 1.22 15.83
N GLN A 292 20.76 2.43 15.25
CA GLN A 292 20.28 3.64 15.94
C GLN A 292 18.76 3.85 15.79
N MET A 293 18.09 3.05 14.96
CA MET A 293 16.64 3.18 14.74
C MET A 293 15.85 2.22 15.62
N LYS A 294 14.70 2.68 16.09
CA LYS A 294 13.72 1.78 16.69
C LYS A 294 12.98 1.06 15.58
N ILE A 295 13.16 -0.27 15.51
CA ILE A 295 12.48 -1.12 14.54
C ILE A 295 11.28 -1.76 15.20
N THR A 296 10.12 -1.63 14.57
CA THR A 296 8.88 -2.34 14.87
C THR A 296 8.54 -3.19 13.66
N SER A 297 8.26 -4.46 13.86
CA SER A 297 8.03 -5.37 12.74
C SER A 297 6.71 -6.13 12.88
N GLN A 298 6.28 -6.77 11.81
CA GLN A 298 5.13 -7.66 11.85
C GLN A 298 5.30 -8.84 12.83
N LEU A 299 6.53 -9.15 13.23
CA LEU A 299 6.82 -10.20 14.21
C LEU A 299 6.44 -9.78 15.65
N ASP A 300 6.24 -8.49 15.89
CA ASP A 300 5.81 -7.97 17.19
C ASP A 300 4.30 -8.17 17.44
N PHE A 301 3.57 -8.63 16.43
CA PHE A 301 2.16 -9.00 16.56
C PHE A 301 2.01 -10.37 17.19
N THR A 302 1.49 -10.44 18.40
CA THR A 302 1.37 -11.70 19.16
C THR A 302 -0.04 -12.31 19.13
N ASP A 303 -1.08 -11.52 18.87
CA ASP A 303 -2.48 -11.93 19.12
C ASP A 303 -3.35 -12.00 17.86
N SER A 304 -2.76 -12.04 16.64
CA SER A 304 -3.54 -12.16 15.42
C SER A 304 -3.67 -13.63 14.98
N TYR A 305 -4.91 -14.09 14.78
CA TYR A 305 -5.18 -15.37 14.12
C TYR A 305 -5.09 -15.26 12.59
N VAL A 306 -4.99 -14.03 12.06
CA VAL A 306 -4.77 -13.77 10.63
C VAL A 306 -3.27 -13.64 10.37
N PRO A 307 -2.72 -14.39 9.42
CA PRO A 307 -1.29 -14.36 9.13
C PRO A 307 -0.76 -12.95 8.79
N ALA A 308 0.47 -12.66 9.18
CA ALA A 308 1.10 -11.35 9.03
C ALA A 308 1.13 -10.83 7.57
N ARG A 309 1.18 -11.72 6.60
CA ARG A 309 1.14 -11.38 5.17
C ARG A 309 -0.17 -10.73 4.70
N TYR A 310 -1.21 -10.68 5.56
CA TYR A 310 -2.48 -9.99 5.31
C TYR A 310 -2.54 -8.58 5.92
N TYR A 311 -1.47 -8.06 6.52
CA TYR A 311 -1.54 -6.84 7.31
C TYR A 311 -1.91 -5.59 6.50
N ASP A 312 -1.57 -5.51 5.24
CA ASP A 312 -2.06 -4.48 4.33
C ASP A 312 -3.59 -4.57 4.11
N ALA A 313 -4.12 -5.77 3.87
CA ALA A 313 -5.56 -6.00 3.74
C ALA A 313 -6.32 -5.75 5.05
N LEU A 314 -5.75 -6.11 6.20
CA LEU A 314 -6.31 -5.79 7.52
C LEU A 314 -6.34 -4.28 7.75
N GLY A 315 -5.25 -3.58 7.46
CA GLY A 315 -5.17 -2.13 7.58
C GLY A 315 -6.13 -1.42 6.62
N LEU A 316 -6.33 -1.95 5.42
CA LEU A 316 -7.32 -1.47 4.46
C LEU A 316 -8.74 -1.63 5.02
N MET A 317 -9.06 -2.79 5.58
CA MET A 317 -10.35 -3.07 6.22
C MET A 317 -10.64 -2.12 7.40
N LEU A 318 -9.60 -1.69 8.15
CA LEU A 318 -9.72 -0.73 9.25
C LEU A 318 -9.95 0.72 8.80
N ARG A 319 -9.83 1.04 7.52
CA ARG A 319 -10.03 2.40 7.00
C ARG A 319 -11.41 2.94 7.40
N LYS A 320 -11.45 4.03 8.15
CA LYS A 320 -12.69 4.72 8.52
C LYS A 320 -13.17 5.57 7.33
N GLU A 321 -14.47 5.56 7.06
CA GLU A 321 -15.04 6.44 6.03
C GLU A 321 -14.85 7.89 6.47
N VAL A 322 -14.28 8.70 5.58
CA VAL A 322 -14.28 10.16 5.75
C VAL A 322 -15.72 10.62 5.46
N ARG A 323 -16.40 11.14 6.47
CA ARG A 323 -17.74 11.74 6.35
C ARG A 323 -17.65 13.15 5.80
#